data_450a9c2a4179a759038f8e586e10791f
#
_entry.id   450a9c2a4179a759038f8e586e10791f
#
_cell.length_a   1.000
_cell.length_b   1.000
_cell.length_c   1.000
_cell.angle_alpha   90.00
_cell.angle_beta   90.00
_cell.angle_gamma   90.00
#
_symmetry.space_group_name_H-M   'P 1'
#
loop_
_entity.id
_entity.type
_entity.pdbx_description
1 polymer ?
#
loop_
_entity_poly.entity_id
_entity_poly.type
_entity_poly.pdbx_seq_one_letter_code
_entity_poly.pdbx_strand_id
1 'polypeptide(L)'
;MIAEEQTQIYLSSDLDSGLKAIARKVLSKERITIENGIYLFEKGELGFLGSLANHIRTQRHGDYTYFNRNFHVEPTNICVFDCKFCSYSRLLKHRQEG
;
A
#
# COMPACT_ATOMS: atom_id res chain seq x y z
N MET A 1 -11.55 19.23 1.55
CA MET A 1 -12.09 18.43 0.43
C MET A 1 -12.19 16.99 0.84
N ILE A 2 -13.33 16.39 0.59
CA ILE A 2 -13.56 14.99 0.92
C ILE A 2 -12.96 14.11 -0.18
N ALA A 3 -12.49 12.93 0.20
CA ALA A 3 -11.86 11.99 -0.74
C ALA A 3 -12.78 11.65 -1.93
N GLU A 4 -14.07 11.53 -1.69
CA GLU A 4 -15.04 11.26 -2.74
C GLU A 4 -15.11 12.38 -3.76
N GLU A 5 -15.09 13.65 -3.31
CA GLU A 5 -15.11 14.82 -4.19
C GLU A 5 -13.88 14.84 -5.08
N GLN A 6 -12.70 14.52 -4.53
CA GLN A 6 -11.47 14.43 -5.31
C GLN A 6 -11.58 13.39 -6.41
N THR A 7 -12.14 12.25 -6.09
CA THR A 7 -12.33 11.17 -7.08
C THR A 7 -13.33 11.58 -8.15
N GLN A 8 -14.40 12.28 -7.77
CA GLN A 8 -15.39 12.80 -8.73
C GLN A 8 -14.79 13.81 -9.71
N ILE A 9 -13.88 14.66 -9.25
CA ILE A 9 -13.17 15.60 -10.12
C ILE A 9 -12.42 14.83 -11.22
N TYR A 10 -11.72 13.76 -10.86
CA TYR A 10 -11.04 12.93 -11.85
C TYR A 10 -12.00 12.25 -12.82
N LEU A 11 -13.14 11.76 -12.34
CA LEU A 11 -14.15 11.14 -13.19
C LEU A 11 -14.78 12.11 -14.19
N SER A 12 -14.88 13.39 -13.83
CA SER A 12 -15.42 14.43 -14.71
C SER A 12 -14.37 15.04 -15.64
N SER A 13 -13.09 14.74 -15.46
CA SER A 13 -11.99 15.25 -16.27
C SER A 13 -11.80 14.43 -17.54
N ASP A 14 -10.90 14.90 -18.41
CA ASP A 14 -10.48 14.19 -19.62
C ASP A 14 -9.48 13.08 -19.30
N LEU A 15 -9.91 12.16 -18.44
CA LEU A 15 -9.09 11.03 -17.99
C LEU A 15 -9.27 9.85 -18.96
N ASP A 16 -8.24 9.02 -19.06
CA ASP A 16 -8.29 7.77 -19.83
C ASP A 16 -9.51 6.91 -19.43
N SER A 17 -10.22 6.38 -20.41
CA SER A 17 -11.45 5.62 -20.18
C SER A 17 -11.23 4.36 -19.35
N GLY A 18 -10.08 3.70 -19.50
CA GLY A 18 -9.71 2.54 -18.69
C GLY A 18 -9.52 2.89 -17.23
N LEU A 19 -8.88 4.03 -16.95
CA LEU A 19 -8.72 4.54 -15.58
C LEU A 19 -10.08 4.91 -14.98
N LYS A 20 -10.97 5.53 -15.75
CA LYS A 20 -12.32 5.85 -15.28
C LYS A 20 -13.11 4.60 -14.91
N ALA A 21 -13.00 3.55 -15.72
CA ALA A 21 -13.67 2.28 -15.43
C ALA A 21 -13.19 1.68 -14.11
N ILE A 22 -11.89 1.71 -13.86
CA ILE A 22 -11.31 1.22 -12.62
C ILE A 22 -11.75 2.08 -11.43
N ALA A 23 -11.78 3.41 -11.59
CA ALA A 23 -12.24 4.31 -10.55
C ALA A 23 -13.69 4.03 -10.16
N ARG A 24 -14.57 3.76 -11.14
CA ARG A 24 -15.95 3.39 -10.87
C ARG A 24 -16.07 2.09 -10.08
N LYS A 25 -15.24 1.11 -10.37
CA LYS A 25 -15.18 -0.13 -9.58
C LYS A 25 -14.80 0.17 -8.13
N VAL A 26 -13.79 0.99 -7.91
CA VAL A 26 -13.34 1.37 -6.56
C VAL A 26 -14.46 2.07 -5.80
N LEU A 27 -15.14 3.03 -6.44
CA LEU A 27 -16.27 3.74 -5.82
C LEU A 27 -17.44 2.81 -5.50
N SER A 28 -17.67 1.81 -6.32
CA SER A 28 -18.72 0.80 -6.12
C SER A 28 -18.33 -0.29 -5.11
N LYS A 29 -17.15 -0.21 -4.52
CA LYS A 29 -16.60 -1.21 -3.60
C LYS A 29 -16.37 -2.57 -4.25
N GLU A 30 -16.26 -2.62 -5.56
CA GLU A 30 -15.89 -3.83 -6.28
C GLU A 30 -14.37 -4.06 -6.18
N ARG A 31 -14.00 -5.32 -6.09
CA ARG A 31 -12.59 -5.68 -6.08
C ARG A 31 -12.00 -5.52 -7.48
N ILE A 32 -10.87 -4.84 -7.59
CA ILE A 32 -10.16 -4.75 -8.86
C ILE A 32 -9.42 -6.06 -9.15
N THR A 33 -9.21 -6.33 -10.44
CA THR A 33 -8.47 -7.51 -10.88
C THR A 33 -6.97 -7.24 -10.91
N ILE A 34 -6.18 -8.28 -11.13
CA ILE A 34 -4.72 -8.14 -11.30
C ILE A 34 -4.43 -7.27 -12.53
N GLU A 35 -5.17 -7.46 -13.61
CA GLU A 35 -5.04 -6.66 -14.83
C GLU A 35 -5.35 -5.19 -14.59
N ASN A 36 -6.37 -4.90 -13.78
CA ASN A 36 -6.67 -3.54 -13.35
C ASN A 36 -5.51 -2.93 -12.58
N GLY A 37 -4.89 -3.70 -11.67
CA GLY A 37 -3.74 -3.24 -10.91
C GLY A 37 -2.54 -2.91 -11.80
N ILE A 38 -2.24 -3.74 -12.77
CA ILE A 38 -1.18 -3.50 -13.75
C ILE A 38 -1.48 -2.23 -14.55
N TYR A 39 -2.71 -2.06 -15.02
CA TYR A 39 -3.13 -0.89 -15.77
C TYR A 39 -2.96 0.39 -14.95
N LEU A 40 -3.35 0.37 -13.68
CA LEU A 40 -3.15 1.51 -12.77
C LEU A 40 -1.67 1.84 -12.61
N PHE A 41 -0.83 0.84 -12.47
CA PHE A 41 0.61 1.02 -12.32
C PHE A 41 1.24 1.64 -13.57
N GLU A 42 0.82 1.21 -14.74
CA GLU A 42 1.39 1.68 -16.00
C GLU A 42 0.85 3.03 -16.46
N LYS A 43 -0.44 3.29 -16.24
CA LYS A 43 -1.13 4.46 -16.80
C LYS A 43 -1.60 5.47 -15.77
N GLY A 44 -1.67 5.09 -14.49
CA GLY A 44 -2.19 5.97 -13.45
C GLY A 44 -1.17 7.03 -13.03
N GLU A 45 -1.60 8.29 -12.98
CA GLU A 45 -0.80 9.35 -12.39
C GLU A 45 -0.88 9.28 -10.87
N LEU A 46 0.16 9.76 -10.19
CA LEU A 46 0.26 9.69 -8.73
C LEU A 46 -0.93 10.37 -8.03
N GLY A 47 -1.35 11.54 -8.51
CA GLY A 47 -2.49 12.26 -7.92
C GLY A 47 -3.78 11.46 -8.01
N PHE A 48 -4.02 10.81 -9.14
CA PHE A 48 -5.18 9.96 -9.34
C PHE A 48 -5.14 8.73 -8.44
N LEU A 49 -4.01 8.03 -8.40
CA LEU A 49 -3.82 6.86 -7.54
C LEU A 49 -3.99 7.22 -6.07
N GLY A 50 -3.41 8.34 -5.66
CA GLY A 50 -3.54 8.85 -4.30
C GLY A 50 -4.98 9.16 -3.91
N SER A 51 -5.76 9.72 -4.85
CA SER A 51 -7.18 10.00 -4.60
C SER A 51 -7.99 8.73 -4.39
N LEU A 52 -7.77 7.70 -5.21
CA LEU A 52 -8.42 6.40 -5.03
C LEU A 52 -8.04 5.75 -3.72
N ALA A 53 -6.75 5.73 -3.40
CA ALA A 53 -6.25 5.14 -2.17
C ALA A 53 -6.81 5.88 -0.94
N ASN A 54 -6.84 7.20 -0.98
CA ASN A 54 -7.39 8.02 0.10
C ASN A 54 -8.89 7.79 0.28
N HIS A 55 -9.63 7.61 -0.81
CA HIS A 55 -11.06 7.28 -0.74
C HIS A 55 -11.29 5.99 0.04
N ILE A 56 -10.55 4.93 -0.28
CA ILE A 56 -10.67 3.65 0.42
C ILE A 56 -10.24 3.77 1.88
N ARG A 57 -9.13 4.45 2.13
CA ARG A 57 -8.64 4.69 3.49
C ARG A 57 -9.70 5.41 4.34
N THR A 58 -10.28 6.46 3.78
CA THR A 58 -11.28 7.27 4.48
C THR A 58 -12.55 6.47 4.77
N GLN A 59 -12.97 5.61 3.84
CA GLN A 59 -14.11 4.72 4.07
C GLN A 59 -13.88 3.74 5.22
N ARG A 60 -12.65 3.25 5.37
CA ARG A 60 -12.30 2.26 6.40
C ARG A 60 -12.02 2.87 7.77
N HIS A 61 -11.38 4.02 7.80
CA HIS A 61 -10.80 4.59 9.03
C HIS A 61 -11.17 6.05 9.30
N GLY A 62 -11.96 6.68 8.41
CA GLY A 62 -12.22 8.12 8.52
C GLY A 62 -10.90 8.90 8.44
N ASP A 63 -10.76 9.89 9.29
CA ASP A 63 -9.54 10.71 9.34
C ASP A 63 -8.50 10.18 10.33
N TYR A 64 -8.73 9.00 10.90
CA TYR A 64 -7.81 8.43 11.86
C TYR A 64 -6.63 7.78 11.17
N THR A 65 -5.46 7.97 11.75
CA THR A 65 -4.22 7.31 11.35
C THR A 65 -3.65 6.59 12.55
N TYR A 66 -3.22 5.37 12.36
CA TYR A 66 -2.70 4.53 13.44
C TYR A 66 -1.20 4.37 13.27
N PHE A 67 -0.49 4.34 14.40
CA PHE A 67 0.95 4.13 14.40
C PHE A 67 1.38 3.40 15.65
N ASN A 68 2.53 2.76 15.59
CA ASN A 68 3.15 2.09 16.73
C ASN A 68 4.40 2.84 17.16
N ARG A 69 4.60 2.92 18.48
CA ARG A 69 5.87 3.35 19.05
C ARG A 69 6.51 2.14 19.69
N ASN A 70 7.45 1.57 19.02
CA ASN A 70 8.17 0.40 19.51
C ASN A 70 9.63 0.48 19.10
N PHE A 71 10.44 -0.31 19.77
CA PHE A 71 11.84 -0.47 19.41
C PHE A 71 12.23 -1.91 19.67
N HIS A 72 13.30 -2.33 19.02
CA HIS A 72 13.81 -3.67 19.15
C HIS A 72 14.84 -3.72 20.28
N VAL A 73 14.80 -4.76 21.08
CA VAL A 73 15.83 -5.06 22.05
C VAL A 73 16.52 -6.35 21.59
N GLU A 74 17.65 -6.18 20.95
CA GLU A 74 18.36 -7.26 20.29
C GLU A 74 19.78 -7.36 20.85
N PRO A 75 19.96 -8.06 21.98
CA PRO A 75 21.26 -8.17 22.64
C PRO A 75 22.31 -8.92 21.81
N THR A 76 21.85 -9.73 20.85
CA THR A 76 22.73 -10.47 19.93
C THR A 76 21.98 -10.77 18.64
N ASN A 77 22.74 -10.95 17.56
CA ASN A 77 22.18 -11.47 16.31
C ASN A 77 22.43 -12.98 16.14
N ILE A 78 23.03 -13.63 17.12
CA ILE A 78 23.17 -15.09 17.11
C ILE A 78 21.82 -15.72 17.37
N CYS A 79 21.35 -16.56 16.45
CA CYS A 79 20.00 -17.11 16.46
C CYS A 79 20.02 -18.62 16.20
N VAL A 80 19.07 -19.33 16.81
CA VAL A 80 18.90 -20.77 16.60
C VAL A 80 18.09 -21.09 15.33
N PHE A 81 17.39 -20.08 14.80
CA PHE A 81 16.58 -20.22 13.59
C PHE A 81 17.35 -19.69 12.38
N ASP A 82 17.05 -20.23 11.21
CA ASP A 82 17.68 -19.85 9.95
C ASP A 82 16.61 -19.37 8.97
N CYS A 83 15.97 -18.26 9.31
CA CYS A 83 14.89 -17.69 8.51
C CYS A 83 15.46 -17.06 7.24
N LYS A 84 14.92 -17.46 6.10
CA LYS A 84 15.41 -17.03 4.78
C LYS A 84 15.34 -15.53 4.58
N PHE A 85 14.38 -14.89 5.19
CA PHE A 85 14.18 -13.46 4.98
C PHE A 85 14.94 -12.58 5.98
N CYS A 86 15.51 -13.17 7.02
CA CYS A 86 16.22 -12.43 8.06
C CYS A 86 17.69 -12.25 7.70
N SER A 87 18.06 -11.05 7.30
CA SER A 87 19.45 -10.72 6.98
C SER A 87 20.30 -10.38 8.20
N TYR A 88 19.67 -10.10 9.34
CA TYR A 88 20.34 -9.69 10.57
C TYR A 88 20.93 -10.88 11.34
N SER A 89 20.22 -11.99 11.41
CA SER A 89 20.61 -13.13 12.24
C SER A 89 21.83 -13.88 11.70
N ARG A 90 22.60 -14.46 12.63
CA ARG A 90 23.70 -15.37 12.32
C ARG A 90 23.52 -16.65 13.14
N LEU A 91 23.82 -17.78 12.56
CA LEU A 91 23.80 -19.04 13.28
C LEU A 91 24.98 -19.10 14.26
N LEU A 92 24.84 -19.92 15.30
CA LEU A 92 25.92 -20.09 16.31
C LEU A 92 27.25 -20.49 15.69
N LYS A 93 27.21 -21.28 14.62
CA LYS A 93 28.44 -21.68 13.89
C LYS A 93 29.15 -20.50 13.23
N HIS A 94 28.44 -19.37 13.03
CA HIS A 94 28.96 -18.12 12.46
C HIS A 94 29.13 -17.02 13.51
N ARG A 95 29.34 -17.39 14.76
CA ARG A 95 29.39 -16.46 15.90
C ARG A 95 30.41 -15.33 15.77
N GLN A 96 31.48 -15.55 15.00
CA GLN A 96 32.47 -14.49 14.77
C GLN A 96 31.97 -13.38 13.85
N GLU A 97 30.86 -13.62 13.13
CA GLU A 97 30.21 -12.65 12.27
C GLU A 97 29.11 -11.89 13.01
N GLY A 98 28.76 -12.39 14.19
CA GLY A 98 27.70 -11.81 15.01
C GLY A 98 28.10 -10.60 15.84
#